data_1beb7c166fea9e738c7c8291848d49e6
#
_entry.id   1beb7c166fea9e738c7c8291848d49e6
#
_cell.length_a   1.000
_cell.length_b   1.000
_cell.length_c   1.000
_cell.angle_alpha   90.00
_cell.angle_beta   90.00
_cell.angle_gamma   90.00
#
_symmetry.space_group_name_H-M   'P 1'
#
loop_
_entity.id
_entity.type
_entity.pdbx_description
1 polymer ?
#
loop_
_entity_poly.entity_id
_entity_poly.type
_entity_poly.pdbx_seq_one_letter_code
_entity_poly.pdbx_strand_id
1 'polypeptide(L)'
;LTVDLAGGMRRETLAIGARADTRDCSSCHRQGGGYDFSRKKMFDGVDTAGLVTPTSAALTWDYIARMRDVTSKRLLVKGIMTAEDAEIAVKRGLDGIIVSNHGGRSEESLVGTLDVLPEIAAAVKNRMPILIDGGFRRGTDVFKALALGATAVCIGRPYVWGLGAFGEDGVAAALRIIDDELASTMRQTGVTSIAGIMQKSLMKRAG
;
A
#
# COMPACT_ATOMS: atom_id res chain seq x y z
N LEU A 1 -6.04 1.39 8.51
CA LEU A 1 -7.29 1.09 7.81
C LEU A 1 -7.11 1.21 6.31
N THR A 2 -7.48 0.20 5.55
CA THR A 2 -7.43 0.19 4.08
C THR A 2 -8.80 0.51 3.52
N VAL A 3 -8.90 1.52 2.66
CA VAL A 3 -10.18 2.00 2.12
C VAL A 3 -10.34 1.79 0.61
N ASP A 4 -9.28 1.43 -0.09
CA ASP A 4 -9.24 1.23 -1.54
C ASP A 4 -9.77 -0.15 -2.00
N LEU A 5 -10.46 -0.90 -1.14
CA LEU A 5 -11.04 -2.22 -1.43
C LEU A 5 -12.57 -2.22 -1.35
N ALA A 6 -13.21 -1.08 -1.58
CA ALA A 6 -14.65 -0.91 -1.48
C ALA A 6 -15.48 -1.75 -2.48
N GLY A 7 -14.88 -2.16 -3.60
CA GLY A 7 -15.49 -3.05 -4.58
C GLY A 7 -14.72 -4.35 -4.76
N GLY A 8 -15.35 -5.36 -5.32
CA GLY A 8 -14.65 -6.59 -5.70
C GLY A 8 -13.56 -6.31 -6.73
N MET A 9 -12.33 -6.72 -6.44
CA MET A 9 -11.24 -6.60 -7.40
C MET A 9 -11.46 -7.53 -8.60
N ARG A 10 -11.55 -6.98 -9.80
CA ARG A 10 -11.50 -7.77 -11.04
C ARG A 10 -10.06 -8.20 -11.30
N ARG A 11 -9.79 -9.47 -11.14
CA ARG A 11 -8.48 -10.09 -11.37
C ARG A 11 -8.56 -11.01 -12.58
N GLU A 12 -8.71 -10.44 -13.76
CA GLU A 12 -8.88 -11.22 -15.00
C GLU A 12 -7.74 -12.22 -15.22
N THR A 13 -6.50 -11.79 -15.05
CA THR A 13 -5.32 -12.66 -15.18
C THR A 13 -5.37 -13.83 -14.19
N LEU A 14 -5.80 -13.57 -12.94
CA LEU A 14 -5.96 -14.62 -11.93
C LEU A 14 -7.12 -15.55 -12.30
N ALA A 15 -8.22 -15.01 -12.80
CA ALA A 15 -9.38 -15.78 -13.25
C ALA A 15 -9.03 -16.69 -14.44
N ILE A 16 -8.22 -16.20 -15.39
CA ILE A 16 -7.71 -17.00 -16.51
C ILE A 16 -6.78 -18.10 -15.99
N GLY A 17 -5.85 -17.76 -15.10
CA GLY A 17 -4.94 -18.74 -14.48
C GLY A 17 -5.70 -19.80 -13.67
N ALA A 18 -6.74 -19.42 -12.94
CA ALA A 18 -7.56 -20.34 -12.16
C ALA A 18 -8.34 -21.34 -13.04
N ARG A 19 -8.74 -20.94 -14.24
CA ARG A 19 -9.40 -21.86 -15.20
C ARG A 19 -8.49 -22.96 -15.72
N ALA A 20 -7.18 -22.68 -15.79
CA ALA A 20 -6.16 -23.63 -16.23
C ALA A 20 -5.53 -24.38 -15.05
N ASP A 21 -5.86 -24.05 -13.82
CA ASP A 21 -5.29 -24.65 -12.62
C ASP A 21 -5.97 -25.98 -12.33
N THR A 22 -5.24 -27.07 -12.47
CA THR A 22 -5.71 -28.44 -12.20
C THR A 22 -5.38 -28.94 -10.80
N ARG A 23 -4.78 -28.08 -9.95
CA ARG A 23 -4.42 -28.46 -8.58
C ARG A 23 -5.68 -28.59 -7.71
N ASP A 24 -5.74 -29.65 -6.92
CA ASP A 24 -6.76 -29.77 -5.89
C ASP A 24 -6.39 -28.92 -4.67
N CYS A 25 -7.02 -27.78 -4.56
CA CYS A 25 -6.87 -26.87 -3.43
C CYS A 25 -8.04 -26.97 -2.41
N SER A 26 -8.87 -28.00 -2.50
CA SER A 26 -10.05 -28.19 -1.65
C SER A 26 -9.70 -28.29 -0.16
N SER A 27 -8.51 -28.78 0.19
CA SER A 27 -8.02 -28.84 1.57
C SER A 27 -7.70 -27.46 2.17
N CYS A 28 -7.35 -26.49 1.32
CA CYS A 28 -6.99 -25.13 1.74
C CYS A 28 -8.09 -24.11 1.45
N HIS A 29 -8.89 -24.35 0.39
CA HIS A 29 -9.91 -23.43 -0.09
C HIS A 29 -11.19 -24.20 -0.38
N ARG A 30 -12.32 -23.74 0.16
CA ARG A 30 -13.63 -24.28 -0.24
C ARG A 30 -13.94 -23.90 -1.68
N GLN A 31 -14.26 -24.87 -2.51
CA GLN A 31 -14.87 -24.62 -3.80
C GLN A 31 -16.30 -24.09 -3.59
N GLY A 32 -16.66 -22.99 -4.24
CA GLY A 32 -18.05 -22.50 -4.25
C GLY A 32 -18.39 -21.45 -3.20
N GLY A 33 -17.46 -20.64 -2.83
CA GLY A 33 -17.83 -19.27 -2.64
C GLY A 33 -18.06 -18.70 -1.35
N GLY A 34 -17.88 -18.60 -0.33
CA GLY A 34 -17.99 -17.67 0.81
C GLY A 34 -16.64 -17.53 1.54
N TYR A 35 -16.43 -16.38 2.17
CA TYR A 35 -15.31 -16.25 3.09
C TYR A 35 -15.60 -17.06 4.35
N ASP A 36 -14.79 -18.09 4.64
CA ASP A 36 -14.96 -18.91 5.84
C ASP A 36 -14.21 -18.27 7.02
N PHE A 37 -14.93 -17.53 7.82
CA PHE A 37 -14.39 -16.84 9.00
C PHE A 37 -13.89 -17.82 10.06
N SER A 38 -14.54 -19.00 10.21
CA SER A 38 -14.20 -19.97 11.25
C SER A 38 -12.79 -20.57 11.11
N ARG A 39 -12.20 -20.48 9.91
CA ARG A 39 -10.85 -20.99 9.62
C ARG A 39 -9.76 -19.93 9.81
N LYS A 40 -10.08 -18.76 10.30
CA LYS A 40 -9.15 -17.64 10.45
C LYS A 40 -9.02 -17.29 11.93
N LYS A 41 -7.88 -17.58 12.51
CA LYS A 41 -7.57 -17.29 13.92
C LYS A 41 -7.85 -15.84 14.34
N MET A 42 -7.77 -14.90 13.41
CA MET A 42 -8.06 -13.49 13.69
C MET A 42 -9.53 -13.23 14.05
N PHE A 43 -10.43 -14.20 13.82
CA PHE A 43 -11.85 -14.12 14.17
C PHE A 43 -12.22 -15.02 15.35
N ASP A 44 -11.24 -15.65 16.02
CA ASP A 44 -11.50 -16.47 17.19
C ASP A 44 -12.15 -15.61 18.29
N GLY A 45 -13.29 -16.06 18.79
CA GLY A 45 -14.08 -15.33 19.79
C GLY A 45 -14.87 -14.14 19.25
N VAL A 46 -14.91 -13.92 17.95
CA VAL A 46 -15.72 -12.89 17.30
C VAL A 46 -16.99 -13.50 16.74
N ASP A 47 -18.16 -12.90 17.05
CA ASP A 47 -19.40 -13.28 16.38
C ASP A 47 -19.36 -12.84 14.92
N THR A 48 -19.29 -13.81 14.03
CA THR A 48 -19.24 -13.62 12.58
C THR A 48 -20.55 -14.03 11.89
N ALA A 49 -21.62 -14.28 12.65
CA ALA A 49 -22.92 -14.66 12.09
C ALA A 49 -23.43 -13.55 11.16
N GLY A 50 -23.83 -13.95 9.96
CA GLY A 50 -24.35 -13.01 8.94
C GLY A 50 -23.28 -12.23 8.16
N LEU A 51 -22.00 -12.39 8.47
CA LEU A 51 -20.93 -11.77 7.68
C LEU A 51 -20.67 -12.57 6.40
N VAL A 52 -20.72 -11.89 5.26
CA VAL A 52 -20.47 -12.49 3.95
C VAL A 52 -19.04 -12.21 3.48
N THR A 53 -18.46 -11.09 3.93
CA THR A 53 -17.12 -10.64 3.57
C THR A 53 -16.48 -9.86 4.72
N PRO A 54 -15.17 -9.95 4.91
CA PRO A 54 -14.46 -9.14 5.91
C PRO A 54 -14.26 -7.68 5.48
N THR A 55 -14.70 -7.32 4.29
CA THR A 55 -14.56 -5.98 3.73
C THR A 55 -15.90 -5.29 3.64
N SER A 56 -15.91 -3.98 3.82
CA SER A 56 -17.10 -3.14 3.66
C SER A 56 -16.91 -2.19 2.49
N ALA A 57 -17.90 -2.10 1.62
CA ALA A 57 -17.98 -1.07 0.58
C ALA A 57 -18.43 0.30 1.13
N ALA A 58 -18.89 0.36 2.36
CA ALA A 58 -19.44 1.57 2.99
C ALA A 58 -18.41 2.28 3.90
N LEU A 59 -17.16 2.31 3.51
CA LEU A 59 -16.10 3.00 4.25
C LEU A 59 -16.19 4.50 3.93
N THR A 60 -16.85 5.25 4.80
CA THR A 60 -16.96 6.71 4.74
C THR A 60 -16.02 7.37 5.73
N TRP A 61 -15.83 8.68 5.61
CA TRP A 61 -15.08 9.48 6.57
C TRP A 61 -15.67 9.43 7.99
N ASP A 62 -16.98 9.22 8.13
CA ASP A 62 -17.62 9.05 9.44
C ASP A 62 -17.32 7.68 10.05
N TYR A 63 -17.12 6.66 9.24
CA TYR A 63 -16.61 5.37 9.71
C TYR A 63 -15.20 5.53 10.29
N ILE A 64 -14.34 6.31 9.63
CA ILE A 64 -12.99 6.58 10.12
C ILE A 64 -13.02 7.34 11.46
N ALA A 65 -13.95 8.30 11.62
CA ALA A 65 -14.14 9.00 12.89
C ALA A 65 -14.50 8.00 14.03
N ARG A 66 -15.45 7.10 13.78
CA ARG A 66 -15.78 6.04 14.75
C ARG A 66 -14.60 5.13 15.09
N MET A 67 -13.75 4.83 14.12
CA MET A 67 -12.52 4.06 14.38
C MET A 67 -11.54 4.82 15.28
N ARG A 68 -11.48 6.16 15.16
CA ARG A 68 -10.68 7.01 16.06
C ARG A 68 -11.21 6.95 17.49
N ASP A 69 -12.54 6.93 17.67
CA ASP A 69 -13.15 6.89 19.01
C ASP A 69 -12.88 5.58 19.77
N VAL A 70 -12.71 4.46 19.04
CA VAL A 70 -12.48 3.14 19.66
C VAL A 70 -11.02 2.78 19.84
N THR A 71 -10.06 3.60 19.38
CA THR A 71 -8.64 3.31 19.51
C THR A 71 -7.79 4.53 19.85
N SER A 72 -6.92 4.39 20.86
CA SER A 72 -5.88 5.35 21.17
C SER A 72 -4.58 5.12 20.38
N LYS A 73 -4.51 4.06 19.57
CA LYS A 73 -3.35 3.75 18.75
C LYS A 73 -3.27 4.67 17.53
N ARG A 74 -2.09 4.75 16.93
CA ARG A 74 -1.92 5.51 15.67
C ARG A 74 -2.82 4.93 14.59
N LEU A 75 -3.60 5.81 13.96
CA LEU A 75 -4.53 5.45 12.89
C LEU A 75 -4.06 6.05 11.56
N LEU A 76 -3.65 5.19 10.64
CA LEU A 76 -3.32 5.57 9.28
C LEU A 76 -4.41 5.06 8.34
N VAL A 77 -4.70 5.85 7.30
CA VAL A 77 -5.60 5.44 6.22
C VAL A 77 -4.81 5.17 4.95
N LYS A 78 -5.03 3.99 4.37
CA LYS A 78 -4.39 3.54 3.12
C LYS A 78 -5.40 3.53 1.99
N GLY A 79 -4.99 4.03 0.82
CA GLY A 79 -5.84 4.13 -0.36
C GLY A 79 -6.14 5.58 -0.73
N ILE A 80 -5.33 6.52 -0.25
CA ILE A 80 -5.47 7.95 -0.57
C ILE A 80 -4.75 8.23 -1.89
N MET A 81 -5.50 8.80 -2.86
CA MET A 81 -5.00 9.11 -4.20
C MET A 81 -5.26 10.56 -4.62
N THR A 82 -5.88 11.36 -3.75
CA THR A 82 -6.22 12.77 -4.05
C THR A 82 -5.73 13.71 -2.96
N ALA A 83 -5.46 14.96 -3.33
CA ALA A 83 -5.10 16.03 -2.39
C ALA A 83 -6.26 16.35 -1.43
N GLU A 84 -7.49 16.29 -1.92
CA GLU A 84 -8.70 16.56 -1.16
C GLU A 84 -8.88 15.57 0.00
N ASP A 85 -8.74 14.26 -0.28
CA ASP A 85 -8.82 13.22 0.74
C ASP A 85 -7.68 13.33 1.75
N ALA A 86 -6.48 13.66 1.29
CA ALA A 86 -5.34 13.89 2.17
C ALA A 86 -5.59 15.08 3.11
N GLU A 87 -6.22 16.14 2.62
CA GLU A 87 -6.58 17.30 3.45
C GLU A 87 -7.68 16.97 4.45
N ILE A 88 -8.67 16.16 4.08
CA ILE A 88 -9.69 15.65 5.01
C ILE A 88 -9.03 14.80 6.10
N ALA A 89 -8.08 13.93 5.73
CA ALA A 89 -7.33 13.11 6.69
C ALA A 89 -6.61 13.98 7.75
N VAL A 90 -5.96 15.06 7.31
CA VAL A 90 -5.33 16.04 8.21
C VAL A 90 -6.37 16.69 9.12
N LYS A 91 -7.49 17.18 8.57
CA LYS A 91 -8.55 17.86 9.34
C LYS A 91 -9.20 16.94 10.38
N ARG A 92 -9.25 15.65 10.11
CA ARG A 92 -9.78 14.61 11.00
C ARG A 92 -8.76 14.11 12.04
N GLY A 93 -7.55 14.64 12.05
CA GLY A 93 -6.53 14.30 13.03
C GLY A 93 -5.98 12.88 12.90
N LEU A 94 -5.87 12.37 11.69
CA LEU A 94 -5.21 11.09 11.45
C LEU A 94 -3.70 11.20 11.68
N ASP A 95 -3.08 10.08 12.09
CA ASP A 95 -1.65 10.03 12.40
C ASP A 95 -0.78 9.84 11.14
N GLY A 96 -1.39 9.65 9.98
CA GLY A 96 -0.70 9.51 8.70
C GLY A 96 -1.60 8.96 7.62
N ILE A 97 -1.10 9.01 6.39
CA ILE A 97 -1.74 8.39 5.23
C ILE A 97 -0.77 7.49 4.48
N ILE A 98 -1.34 6.54 3.72
CA ILE A 98 -0.60 5.74 2.75
C ILE A 98 -1.20 6.02 1.37
N VAL A 99 -0.45 6.70 0.53
CA VAL A 99 -0.78 6.92 -0.89
C VAL A 99 -0.69 5.58 -1.60
N SER A 100 -1.82 5.11 -2.13
CA SER A 100 -1.92 3.74 -2.64
C SER A 100 -3.11 3.56 -3.57
N ASN A 101 -2.89 2.87 -4.68
CA ASN A 101 -3.92 2.30 -5.56
C ASN A 101 -3.93 0.76 -5.49
N HIS A 102 -3.46 0.21 -4.37
CA HIS A 102 -3.30 -1.23 -4.13
C HIS A 102 -2.41 -1.93 -5.16
N GLY A 103 -1.45 -1.20 -5.73
CA GLY A 103 -0.56 -1.69 -6.79
C GLY A 103 -1.27 -1.89 -8.13
N GLY A 104 -2.26 -1.04 -8.43
CA GLY A 104 -3.09 -1.10 -9.63
C GLY A 104 -4.10 -2.26 -9.61
N ARG A 105 -4.49 -2.74 -8.43
CA ARG A 105 -5.36 -3.93 -8.30
C ARG A 105 -6.78 -3.60 -7.88
N SER A 106 -7.02 -2.46 -7.28
CA SER A 106 -8.34 -2.04 -6.82
C SER A 106 -8.88 -0.85 -7.61
N GLU A 107 -8.01 -0.01 -8.12
CA GLU A 107 -8.33 1.19 -8.86
C GLU A 107 -7.43 1.25 -10.11
N GLU A 108 -8.00 1.57 -11.26
CA GLU A 108 -7.35 1.51 -12.57
C GLU A 108 -7.57 2.83 -13.36
N SER A 109 -7.36 3.95 -12.69
CA SER A 109 -7.43 5.28 -13.32
C SER A 109 -6.26 5.60 -14.24
N LEU A 110 -5.33 4.67 -14.42
CA LEU A 110 -4.07 4.83 -15.18
C LEU A 110 -3.09 5.82 -14.55
N VAL A 111 -3.31 6.24 -13.30
CA VAL A 111 -2.43 7.17 -12.58
C VAL A 111 -1.60 6.41 -11.56
N GLY A 112 -0.28 6.57 -11.63
CA GLY A 112 0.64 6.00 -10.65
C GLY A 112 0.60 6.75 -9.31
N THR A 113 0.84 6.03 -8.22
CA THR A 113 0.89 6.67 -6.90
C THR A 113 1.98 7.74 -6.79
N LEU A 114 3.08 7.57 -7.53
CA LEU A 114 4.15 8.54 -7.58
C LEU A 114 3.75 9.84 -8.33
N ASP A 115 2.81 9.74 -9.26
CA ASP A 115 2.34 10.89 -10.05
C ASP A 115 1.50 11.85 -9.20
N VAL A 116 0.67 11.31 -8.28
CA VAL A 116 -0.18 12.10 -7.39
C VAL A 116 0.53 12.54 -6.10
N LEU A 117 1.68 11.95 -5.78
CA LEU A 117 2.40 12.25 -4.54
C LEU A 117 2.73 13.74 -4.36
N PRO A 118 3.19 14.49 -5.39
CA PRO A 118 3.55 15.91 -5.21
C PRO A 118 2.37 16.77 -4.78
N GLU A 119 1.18 16.57 -5.34
CA GLU A 119 -0.02 17.34 -4.96
C GLU A 119 -0.51 16.98 -3.56
N ILE A 120 -0.44 15.68 -3.20
CA ILE A 120 -0.77 15.20 -1.85
C ILE A 120 0.20 15.78 -0.83
N ALA A 121 1.51 15.78 -1.11
CA ALA A 121 2.53 16.36 -0.24
C ALA A 121 2.31 17.87 -0.04
N ALA A 122 1.95 18.57 -1.12
CA ALA A 122 1.62 20.00 -1.06
C ALA A 122 0.34 20.28 -0.23
N ALA A 123 -0.65 19.39 -0.27
CA ALA A 123 -1.86 19.49 0.55
C ALA A 123 -1.57 19.19 2.03
N VAL A 124 -0.79 18.16 2.31
CA VAL A 124 -0.46 17.74 3.70
C VAL A 124 0.47 18.75 4.39
N LYS A 125 1.40 19.37 3.69
CA LYS A 125 2.32 20.41 4.21
C LYS A 125 3.07 19.97 5.48
N ASN A 126 3.60 18.75 5.47
CA ASN A 126 4.32 18.15 6.61
C ASN A 126 3.53 18.05 7.93
N ARG A 127 2.20 18.17 7.90
CA ARG A 127 1.35 18.08 9.09
C ARG A 127 1.19 16.64 9.61
N MET A 128 1.48 15.64 8.79
CA MET A 128 1.51 14.22 9.15
C MET A 128 2.44 13.46 8.19
N PRO A 129 2.93 12.27 8.56
CA PRO A 129 3.72 11.42 7.67
C PRO A 129 2.89 10.92 6.48
N ILE A 130 3.54 10.86 5.32
CA ILE A 130 3.00 10.31 4.09
C ILE A 130 3.80 9.06 3.74
N LEU A 131 3.19 7.90 3.83
CA LEU A 131 3.74 6.66 3.28
C LEU A 131 3.20 6.47 1.87
N ILE A 132 3.92 5.70 1.07
CA ILE A 132 3.50 5.41 -0.31
C ILE A 132 3.78 3.96 -0.67
N ASP A 133 2.89 3.33 -1.43
CA ASP A 133 3.13 2.05 -2.09
C ASP A 133 2.75 2.10 -3.57
N GLY A 134 2.86 1.00 -4.26
CA GLY A 134 2.49 0.87 -5.67
C GLY A 134 3.67 0.97 -6.63
N GLY A 135 4.08 -0.16 -7.17
CA GLY A 135 5.07 -0.19 -8.25
C GLY A 135 6.54 -0.18 -7.85
N PHE A 136 6.90 0.05 -6.60
CA PHE A 136 8.29 0.12 -6.13
C PHE A 136 9.04 -1.20 -6.31
N ARG A 137 10.18 -1.15 -7.02
CA ARG A 137 11.01 -2.30 -7.37
C ARG A 137 12.50 -2.06 -7.14
N ARG A 138 12.93 -0.81 -7.21
CA ARG A 138 14.33 -0.39 -7.21
C ARG A 138 14.57 0.66 -6.15
N GLY A 139 15.82 0.75 -5.66
CA GLY A 139 16.22 1.83 -4.75
C GLY A 139 16.06 3.22 -5.35
N THR A 140 16.16 3.35 -6.68
CA THR A 140 15.88 4.61 -7.39
C THR A 140 14.42 5.04 -7.30
N ASP A 141 13.47 4.08 -7.21
CA ASP A 141 12.05 4.41 -7.01
C ASP A 141 11.83 4.97 -5.61
N VAL A 142 12.47 4.35 -4.61
CA VAL A 142 12.45 4.82 -3.22
C VAL A 142 13.02 6.24 -3.13
N PHE A 143 14.19 6.47 -3.75
CA PHE A 143 14.81 7.81 -3.78
C PHE A 143 13.88 8.88 -4.35
N LYS A 144 13.21 8.58 -5.47
CA LYS A 144 12.24 9.51 -6.09
C LYS A 144 11.06 9.81 -5.18
N ALA A 145 10.49 8.79 -4.53
CA ALA A 145 9.37 8.99 -3.62
C ALA A 145 9.73 9.88 -2.44
N LEU A 146 10.89 9.62 -1.80
CA LEU A 146 11.39 10.45 -0.71
C LEU A 146 11.62 11.90 -1.17
N ALA A 147 12.22 12.09 -2.35
CA ALA A 147 12.47 13.41 -2.92
C ALA A 147 11.17 14.17 -3.24
N LEU A 148 10.08 13.47 -3.53
CA LEU A 148 8.76 14.05 -3.82
C LEU A 148 7.88 14.26 -2.58
N GLY A 149 8.39 13.93 -1.38
CA GLY A 149 7.74 14.25 -0.12
C GLY A 149 7.17 13.06 0.64
N ALA A 150 7.42 11.83 0.22
CA ALA A 150 7.10 10.67 1.05
C ALA A 150 8.02 10.61 2.27
N THR A 151 7.46 10.19 3.40
CA THR A 151 8.21 9.90 4.63
C THR A 151 8.86 8.51 4.56
N ALA A 152 8.16 7.54 3.96
CA ALA A 152 8.62 6.17 3.80
C ALA A 152 7.90 5.48 2.62
N VAL A 153 8.51 4.40 2.14
CA VAL A 153 7.98 3.58 1.05
C VAL A 153 7.60 2.20 1.58
N CYS A 154 6.45 1.71 1.18
CA CYS A 154 5.99 0.35 1.43
C CYS A 154 6.15 -0.49 0.15
N ILE A 155 6.55 -1.75 0.30
CA ILE A 155 6.65 -2.69 -0.80
C ILE A 155 5.73 -3.89 -0.59
N GLY A 156 5.20 -4.45 -1.67
CA GLY A 156 4.35 -5.64 -1.65
C GLY A 156 5.00 -6.78 -2.43
N ARG A 157 4.78 -6.80 -3.75
CA ARG A 157 5.21 -7.91 -4.61
C ARG A 157 6.70 -8.29 -4.52
N PRO A 158 7.69 -7.38 -4.37
CA PRO A 158 9.09 -7.77 -4.30
C PRO A 158 9.41 -8.77 -3.20
N TYR A 159 8.96 -8.52 -1.97
CA TYR A 159 9.22 -9.45 -0.87
C TYR A 159 8.42 -10.75 -1.02
N VAL A 160 7.19 -10.69 -1.58
CA VAL A 160 6.37 -11.89 -1.81
C VAL A 160 7.01 -12.81 -2.84
N TRP A 161 7.62 -12.26 -3.90
CA TRP A 161 8.37 -13.06 -4.87
C TRP A 161 9.62 -13.68 -4.24
N GLY A 162 10.34 -12.90 -3.41
CA GLY A 162 11.46 -13.43 -2.64
C GLY A 162 11.04 -14.57 -1.73
N LEU A 163 9.96 -14.41 -0.99
CA LEU A 163 9.39 -15.44 -0.12
C LEU A 163 9.02 -16.71 -0.89
N GLY A 164 8.36 -16.56 -2.04
CA GLY A 164 7.95 -17.69 -2.87
C GLY A 164 9.11 -18.45 -3.50
N ALA A 165 10.22 -17.77 -3.79
CA ALA A 165 11.38 -18.38 -4.44
C ALA A 165 12.36 -19.02 -3.44
N PHE A 166 12.62 -18.36 -2.30
CA PHE A 166 13.71 -18.71 -1.39
C PHE A 166 13.36 -18.56 0.09
N GLY A 167 12.07 -18.49 0.45
CA GLY A 167 11.64 -18.33 1.84
C GLY A 167 12.15 -17.03 2.48
N GLU A 168 12.56 -17.13 3.74
CA GLU A 168 13.06 -15.98 4.52
C GLU A 168 14.28 -15.32 3.86
N ASP A 169 15.21 -16.11 3.38
CA ASP A 169 16.42 -15.60 2.70
C ASP A 169 16.07 -14.78 1.45
N GLY A 170 15.05 -15.19 0.73
CA GLY A 170 14.54 -14.43 -0.42
C GLY A 170 13.94 -13.09 -0.05
N VAL A 171 13.22 -13.01 1.08
CA VAL A 171 12.72 -11.74 1.61
C VAL A 171 13.89 -10.83 2.00
N ALA A 172 14.84 -11.37 2.75
CA ALA A 172 16.04 -10.63 3.15
C ALA A 172 16.85 -10.14 1.94
N ALA A 173 16.99 -10.96 0.91
CA ALA A 173 17.69 -10.58 -0.33
C ALA A 173 16.95 -9.45 -1.07
N ALA A 174 15.63 -9.54 -1.20
CA ALA A 174 14.83 -8.51 -1.86
C ALA A 174 14.95 -7.13 -1.16
N LEU A 175 14.94 -7.14 0.17
CA LEU A 175 15.12 -5.92 0.97
C LEU A 175 16.53 -5.36 0.81
N ARG A 176 17.57 -6.19 0.91
CA ARG A 176 18.98 -5.77 0.72
C ARG A 176 19.21 -5.16 -0.66
N ILE A 177 18.68 -5.75 -1.73
CA ILE A 177 18.83 -5.21 -3.08
C ILE A 177 18.28 -3.79 -3.17
N ILE A 178 17.10 -3.54 -2.63
CA ILE A 178 16.48 -2.21 -2.67
C ILE A 178 17.29 -1.22 -1.82
N ASP A 179 17.77 -1.63 -0.65
CA ASP A 179 18.58 -0.79 0.24
C ASP A 179 19.94 -0.43 -0.38
N ASP A 180 20.65 -1.41 -0.93
CA ASP A 180 21.93 -1.22 -1.61
C ASP A 180 21.80 -0.27 -2.81
N GLU A 181 20.72 -0.40 -3.58
CA GLU A 181 20.44 0.48 -4.71
C GLU A 181 20.10 1.90 -4.26
N LEU A 182 19.35 2.07 -3.16
CA LEU A 182 19.07 3.37 -2.57
C LEU A 182 20.37 4.03 -2.11
N ALA A 183 21.20 3.31 -1.36
CA ALA A 183 22.49 3.78 -0.91
C ALA A 183 23.43 4.14 -2.09
N SER A 184 23.40 3.34 -3.16
CA SER A 184 24.15 3.64 -4.39
C SER A 184 23.67 4.94 -5.06
N THR A 185 22.33 5.12 -5.17
CA THR A 185 21.71 6.32 -5.73
C THR A 185 22.10 7.56 -4.91
N MET A 186 22.05 7.45 -3.59
CA MET A 186 22.46 8.53 -2.68
C MET A 186 23.94 8.92 -2.90
N ARG A 187 24.84 7.93 -3.00
CA ARG A 187 26.26 8.19 -3.30
C ARG A 187 26.44 8.89 -4.64
N GLN A 188 25.76 8.44 -5.70
CA GLN A 188 25.85 9.01 -7.02
C GLN A 188 25.30 10.44 -7.12
N THR A 189 24.35 10.79 -6.28
CA THR A 189 23.73 12.13 -6.21
C THR A 189 24.38 13.04 -5.17
N GLY A 190 25.38 12.54 -4.44
CA GLY A 190 26.06 13.32 -3.38
C GLY A 190 25.19 13.54 -2.13
N VAL A 191 24.12 12.75 -1.95
CA VAL A 191 23.25 12.86 -0.79
C VAL A 191 23.72 11.90 0.30
N THR A 192 24.02 12.42 1.49
CA THR A 192 24.63 11.66 2.59
C THR A 192 23.66 11.16 3.66
N SER A 193 22.40 11.59 3.60
CA SER A 193 21.36 11.15 4.56
C SER A 193 19.99 11.10 3.89
N ILE A 194 19.08 10.28 4.41
CA ILE A 194 17.68 10.23 3.95
C ILE A 194 17.02 11.61 4.03
N ALA A 195 17.25 12.35 5.10
CA ALA A 195 16.73 13.72 5.26
C ALA A 195 17.29 14.71 4.25
N GLY A 196 18.43 14.40 3.63
CA GLY A 196 19.04 15.19 2.57
C GLY A 196 18.43 14.96 1.19
N ILE A 197 17.60 13.94 1.03
CA ILE A 197 16.90 13.66 -0.24
C ILE A 197 15.79 14.70 -0.40
N MET A 198 15.87 15.54 -1.43
CA MET A 198 14.95 16.64 -1.69
C MET A 198 14.52 16.67 -3.15
N GLN A 199 13.43 17.37 -3.44
CA GLN A 199 12.91 17.55 -4.82
C GLN A 199 13.95 18.10 -5.80
N LYS A 200 14.88 18.97 -5.34
CA LYS A 200 16.00 19.46 -6.14
C LYS A 200 17.00 18.36 -6.57
N SER A 201 16.93 17.19 -5.93
CA SER A 201 17.73 16.01 -6.32
C SER A 201 17.17 15.28 -7.54
N LEU A 202 16.04 15.72 -8.07
CA LEU A 202 15.38 15.15 -9.24
C LEU A 202 15.49 16.10 -10.44
N MET A 203 15.77 15.52 -11.61
CA MET A 203 15.57 16.23 -12.88
C MET A 203 14.16 15.95 -13.41
N LYS A 204 13.38 16.99 -13.71
CA LYS A 204 12.16 16.83 -14.49
C LYS A 204 12.54 16.50 -15.93
N ARG A 205 12.00 15.41 -16.46
CA ARG A 205 12.09 15.14 -17.90
C ARG A 205 11.25 16.21 -18.61
N ALA A 206 11.86 16.93 -19.55
CA ALA A 206 11.07 17.77 -20.46
C ALA A 206 10.11 16.85 -21.22
N GLY A 207 8.82 17.17 -21.16
CA GLY A 207 7.77 16.48 -21.90
C GLY A 207 7.85 16.76 -23.37
#